data_13adf3d11dcdf064b0cd5f8114514660
#
_entry.id   13adf3d11dcdf064b0cd5f8114514660
#
_cell.length_a   1.000
_cell.length_b   1.000
_cell.length_c   1.000
_cell.angle_alpha   90.00
_cell.angle_beta   90.00
_cell.angle_gamma   90.00
#
_symmetry.space_group_name_H-M   'P 1'
#
loop_
_entity.id
_entity.type
_entity.pdbx_description
1 polymer ?
#
loop_
_entity_poly.entity_id
_entity_poly.type
_entity_poly.pdbx_seq_one_letter_code
_entity_poly.pdbx_strand_id
1 'polypeptide(L)'
;ADVRLAQYETGSRTPKADLTAALAEVLDVSPHALSVPDIDSYVGLMHTLFTLEDNYGFKISEMDGEVCLKVDVRKNKDAARLHEMLCSWQQVAAMLEAGEITQEEYDRWRYRYPEFATSQQWVKVPSQGFSDMLVDALNEKDEEQ
;
A
#
# COMPACT_ATOMS: atom_id res chain seq x y z
N ALA A 1 10.28 -7.96 29.46
CA ALA A 1 10.51 -7.84 28.05
C ALA A 1 10.37 -9.20 27.39
N ASP A 2 9.50 -9.28 26.48
CA ASP A 2 9.17 -10.57 25.90
C ASP A 2 10.19 -10.94 24.81
N VAL A 3 10.95 -12.01 25.04
CA VAL A 3 11.92 -12.57 24.06
C VAL A 3 11.25 -12.87 22.72
N ARG A 4 9.95 -13.18 22.70
CA ARG A 4 9.19 -13.42 21.47
C ARG A 4 9.04 -12.16 20.62
N LEU A 5 8.76 -11.02 21.23
CA LEU A 5 8.64 -9.75 20.52
C LEU A 5 9.96 -9.37 19.84
N ALA A 6 11.07 -9.50 20.57
CA ALA A 6 12.41 -9.25 20.01
C ALA A 6 12.73 -10.17 18.81
N GLN A 7 12.28 -11.42 18.83
CA GLN A 7 12.45 -12.34 17.69
C GLN A 7 11.66 -11.91 16.45
N TYR A 8 10.49 -11.28 16.63
CA TYR A 8 9.71 -10.74 15.51
C TYR A 8 10.32 -9.45 14.96
N GLU A 9 10.79 -8.57 15.83
CA GLU A 9 11.46 -7.32 15.44
C GLU A 9 12.77 -7.56 14.67
N THR A 10 13.51 -8.60 15.02
CA THR A 10 14.77 -8.98 14.34
C THR A 10 14.55 -9.84 13.10
N GLY A 11 13.30 -10.17 12.76
CA GLY A 11 12.98 -11.02 11.61
C GLY A 11 13.37 -12.50 11.75
N SER A 12 13.84 -12.92 12.93
CA SER A 12 14.24 -14.32 13.18
C SER A 12 13.04 -15.26 13.28
N ARG A 13 11.84 -14.72 13.40
CA ARG A 13 10.59 -15.49 13.46
C ARG A 13 9.44 -14.69 12.87
N THR A 14 8.62 -15.33 12.03
CA THR A 14 7.40 -14.74 11.48
C THR A 14 6.20 -15.06 12.38
N PRO A 15 5.39 -14.06 12.75
CA PRO A 15 4.17 -14.29 13.53
C PRO A 15 3.17 -15.16 12.76
N LYS A 16 2.40 -15.96 13.50
CA LYS A 16 1.22 -16.63 12.94
C LYS A 16 0.10 -15.61 12.68
N ALA A 17 -0.84 -15.94 11.79
CA ALA A 17 -1.88 -15.04 11.34
C ALA A 17 -2.73 -14.42 12.47
N ASP A 18 -3.03 -15.17 13.51
CA ASP A 18 -3.76 -14.69 14.70
C ASP A 18 -2.96 -13.67 15.51
N LEU A 19 -1.66 -13.91 15.68
CA LEU A 19 -0.75 -13.00 16.36
C LEU A 19 -0.49 -11.75 15.49
N THR A 20 -0.36 -11.91 14.18
CA THR A 20 -0.25 -10.78 13.24
C THR A 20 -1.47 -9.86 13.35
N ALA A 21 -2.68 -10.41 13.41
CA ALA A 21 -3.90 -9.65 13.58
C ALA A 21 -3.94 -8.89 14.91
N ALA A 22 -3.55 -9.55 16.02
CA ALA A 22 -3.49 -8.90 17.33
C ALA A 22 -2.44 -7.78 17.40
N LEU A 23 -1.27 -7.96 16.79
CA LEU A 23 -0.24 -6.94 16.70
C LEU A 23 -0.70 -5.76 15.84
N ALA A 24 -1.37 -6.03 14.73
CA ALA A 24 -1.91 -5.00 13.86
C ALA A 24 -2.95 -4.12 14.58
N GLU A 25 -3.81 -4.72 15.39
CA GLU A 25 -4.79 -4.02 16.20
C GLU A 25 -4.10 -3.09 17.23
N VAL A 26 -3.10 -3.59 17.95
CA VAL A 26 -2.34 -2.78 18.94
C VAL A 26 -1.58 -1.63 18.29
N LEU A 27 -1.02 -1.84 17.10
CA LEU A 27 -0.24 -0.85 16.35
C LEU A 27 -1.12 0.08 15.49
N ASP A 28 -2.42 -0.17 15.44
CA ASP A 28 -3.38 0.56 14.60
C ASP A 28 -2.99 0.58 13.10
N VAL A 29 -2.59 -0.57 12.61
CA VAL A 29 -2.24 -0.79 11.20
C VAL A 29 -3.00 -1.97 10.61
N SER A 30 -3.04 -2.05 9.26
CA SER A 30 -3.59 -3.24 8.60
C SER A 30 -2.71 -4.47 8.87
N PRO A 31 -3.28 -5.67 9.14
CA PRO A 31 -2.51 -6.91 9.20
C PRO A 31 -1.65 -7.15 7.95
N HIS A 32 -2.09 -6.70 6.78
CA HIS A 32 -1.33 -6.78 5.53
C HIS A 32 -0.02 -5.99 5.57
N ALA A 33 0.04 -4.88 6.33
CA ALA A 33 1.26 -4.10 6.51
C ALA A 33 2.36 -4.87 7.26
N LEU A 34 1.98 -5.84 8.09
CA LEU A 34 2.92 -6.71 8.82
C LEU A 34 3.29 -7.99 8.07
N SER A 35 2.68 -8.23 6.91
CA SER A 35 2.87 -9.43 6.09
C SER A 35 3.59 -9.12 4.78
N VAL A 36 4.51 -8.17 4.81
CA VAL A 36 5.30 -7.77 3.64
C VAL A 36 6.28 -8.89 3.27
N PRO A 37 6.43 -9.21 1.97
CA PRO A 37 7.44 -10.15 1.50
C PRO A 37 8.86 -9.74 1.91
N ASP A 38 9.73 -10.74 2.11
CA ASP A 38 11.15 -10.50 2.35
C ASP A 38 11.82 -9.97 1.06
N ILE A 39 12.19 -8.70 1.08
CA ILE A 39 12.87 -8.01 -0.01
C ILE A 39 14.22 -7.41 0.45
N ASP A 40 14.85 -8.00 1.44
CA ASP A 40 16.07 -7.47 2.08
C ASP A 40 17.30 -7.51 1.16
N SER A 41 17.24 -8.25 0.06
CA SER A 41 18.32 -8.28 -0.92
C SER A 41 17.87 -7.72 -2.28
N TYR A 42 18.78 -7.05 -2.99
CA TYR A 42 18.51 -6.56 -4.35
C TYR A 42 18.16 -7.70 -5.31
N VAL A 43 18.79 -8.86 -5.14
CA VAL A 43 18.47 -10.04 -5.95
C VAL A 43 17.07 -10.55 -5.64
N GLY A 44 16.69 -10.64 -4.38
CA GLY A 44 15.34 -11.01 -3.95
C GLY A 44 14.28 -10.02 -4.45
N LEU A 45 14.58 -8.72 -4.38
CA LEU A 45 13.74 -7.67 -4.93
C LEU A 45 13.53 -7.86 -6.45
N MET A 46 14.59 -8.11 -7.21
CA MET A 46 14.49 -8.35 -8.65
C MET A 46 13.62 -9.58 -8.98
N HIS A 47 13.76 -10.68 -8.25
CA HIS A 47 12.90 -11.85 -8.45
C HIS A 47 11.44 -11.58 -8.09
N THR A 48 11.18 -10.74 -7.09
CA THR A 48 9.83 -10.27 -6.78
C THR A 48 9.25 -9.47 -7.95
N LEU A 49 10.01 -8.55 -8.53
CA LEU A 49 9.59 -7.77 -9.70
C LEU A 49 9.33 -8.66 -10.92
N PHE A 50 10.15 -9.68 -11.17
CA PHE A 50 9.92 -10.65 -12.24
C PHE A 50 8.64 -11.45 -12.03
N THR A 51 8.33 -11.84 -10.80
CA THR A 51 7.06 -12.48 -10.46
C THR A 51 5.87 -11.56 -10.74
N LEU A 52 6.00 -10.27 -10.44
CA LEU A 52 4.99 -9.27 -10.75
C LEU A 52 4.81 -9.08 -12.27
N GLU A 53 5.91 -9.15 -13.04
CA GLU A 53 5.84 -9.15 -14.51
C GLU A 53 5.06 -10.35 -15.02
N ASP A 54 5.37 -11.55 -14.53
CA ASP A 54 4.75 -12.79 -14.98
C ASP A 54 3.25 -12.85 -14.68
N ASN A 55 2.83 -12.44 -13.48
CA ASN A 55 1.47 -12.66 -12.98
C ASN A 55 0.56 -11.42 -13.03
N TYR A 56 1.12 -10.22 -12.94
CA TYR A 56 0.35 -8.99 -12.74
C TYR A 56 0.53 -7.94 -13.84
N GLY A 57 1.24 -8.28 -14.89
CA GLY A 57 1.39 -7.40 -16.04
C GLY A 57 2.31 -6.20 -15.82
N PHE A 58 3.18 -6.24 -14.81
CA PHE A 58 4.26 -5.27 -14.70
C PHE A 58 5.17 -5.35 -15.92
N LYS A 59 5.61 -4.21 -16.39
CA LYS A 59 6.57 -4.10 -17.50
C LYS A 59 7.60 -3.03 -17.18
N ILE A 60 8.85 -3.33 -17.46
CA ILE A 60 9.89 -2.31 -17.52
C ILE A 60 9.68 -1.43 -18.76
N SER A 61 9.83 -0.14 -18.60
CA SER A 61 9.63 0.85 -19.65
C SER A 61 10.59 2.01 -19.48
N GLU A 62 10.53 2.96 -20.37
CA GLU A 62 11.23 4.22 -20.31
C GLU A 62 10.25 5.37 -20.58
N MET A 63 10.37 6.44 -19.84
CA MET A 63 9.61 7.66 -20.02
C MET A 63 10.54 8.85 -19.78
N ASP A 64 10.63 9.74 -20.74
CA ASP A 64 11.49 10.94 -20.69
C ASP A 64 12.98 10.64 -20.37
N GLY A 65 13.49 9.49 -20.82
CA GLY A 65 14.86 9.05 -20.56
C GLY A 65 15.06 8.34 -19.22
N GLU A 66 14.02 8.18 -18.44
CA GLU A 66 14.07 7.50 -17.15
C GLU A 66 13.40 6.13 -17.20
N VAL A 67 14.05 5.15 -16.58
CA VAL A 67 13.49 3.80 -16.47
C VAL A 67 12.31 3.82 -15.50
N CYS A 68 11.19 3.27 -15.91
CA CYS A 68 9.99 3.20 -15.10
C CYS A 68 9.32 1.82 -15.18
N LEU A 69 8.48 1.53 -14.20
CA LEU A 69 7.60 0.36 -14.21
C LEU A 69 6.18 0.82 -14.57
N LYS A 70 5.54 0.08 -15.47
CA LYS A 70 4.14 0.29 -15.82
C LYS A 70 3.37 -1.01 -15.77
N VAL A 71 2.05 -0.94 -15.71
CA VAL A 71 1.17 -2.11 -15.73
C VAL A 71 0.45 -2.20 -17.06
N ASP A 72 0.58 -3.35 -17.73
CA ASP A 72 -0.21 -3.66 -18.91
C ASP A 72 -1.57 -4.25 -18.48
N VAL A 73 -2.56 -3.39 -18.40
CA VAL A 73 -3.93 -3.75 -17.96
C VAL A 73 -4.61 -4.78 -18.83
N ARG A 74 -4.10 -5.00 -20.05
CA ARG A 74 -4.66 -5.94 -21.03
C ARG A 74 -4.19 -7.38 -20.79
N LYS A 75 -3.18 -7.58 -19.94
CA LYS A 75 -2.60 -8.91 -19.73
C LYS A 75 -3.62 -9.87 -19.14
N ASN A 76 -4.29 -9.50 -18.07
CA ASN A 76 -5.31 -10.31 -17.39
C ASN A 76 -6.13 -9.44 -16.42
N LYS A 77 -7.11 -10.04 -15.73
CA LYS A 77 -7.95 -9.36 -14.75
C LYS A 77 -7.17 -8.87 -13.53
N ASP A 78 -6.16 -9.59 -13.12
CA ASP A 78 -5.31 -9.22 -11.97
C ASP A 78 -4.48 -7.97 -12.29
N ALA A 79 -3.98 -7.85 -13.51
CA ALA A 79 -3.28 -6.65 -13.97
C ALA A 79 -4.20 -5.41 -13.97
N ALA A 80 -5.44 -5.57 -14.43
CA ALA A 80 -6.43 -4.48 -14.40
C ALA A 80 -6.75 -4.05 -12.97
N ARG A 81 -6.96 -5.00 -12.07
CA ARG A 81 -7.21 -4.72 -10.64
C ARG A 81 -6.03 -4.04 -9.97
N LEU A 82 -4.81 -4.53 -10.22
CA LEU A 82 -3.60 -3.91 -9.69
C LEU A 82 -3.44 -2.47 -10.19
N HIS A 83 -3.74 -2.22 -11.46
CA HIS A 83 -3.71 -0.87 -12.00
C HIS A 83 -4.67 0.07 -11.28
N GLU A 84 -5.88 -0.36 -10.95
CA GLU A 84 -6.83 0.44 -10.16
C GLU A 84 -6.27 0.79 -8.78
N MET A 85 -5.63 -0.18 -8.11
CA MET A 85 -4.99 0.04 -6.81
C MET A 85 -3.82 1.02 -6.90
N LEU A 86 -3.00 0.93 -7.95
CA LEU A 86 -1.91 1.87 -8.21
C LEU A 86 -2.42 3.28 -8.54
N CYS A 87 -3.56 3.40 -9.23
CA CYS A 87 -4.20 4.70 -9.45
C CYS A 87 -4.64 5.34 -8.13
N SER A 88 -5.20 4.57 -7.20
CA SER A 88 -5.54 5.06 -5.86
C SER A 88 -4.30 5.56 -5.12
N TRP A 89 -3.24 4.80 -5.14
CA TRP A 89 -1.97 5.20 -4.52
C TRP A 89 -1.39 6.46 -5.18
N GLN A 90 -1.40 6.53 -6.49
CA GLN A 90 -0.89 7.69 -7.23
C GLN A 90 -1.66 8.97 -6.88
N GLN A 91 -2.99 8.89 -6.70
CA GLN A 91 -3.80 10.03 -6.29
C GLN A 91 -3.39 10.55 -4.91
N VAL A 92 -3.24 9.66 -3.93
CA VAL A 92 -2.83 10.05 -2.58
C VAL A 92 -1.39 10.58 -2.56
N ALA A 93 -0.49 9.99 -3.34
CA ALA A 93 0.88 10.50 -3.51
C ALA A 93 0.90 11.92 -4.13
N ALA A 94 0.05 12.17 -5.11
CA ALA A 94 -0.08 13.50 -5.74
C ALA A 94 -0.61 14.55 -4.75
N MET A 95 -1.54 14.17 -3.86
CA MET A 95 -2.02 15.05 -2.80
C MET A 95 -0.92 15.43 -1.82
N LEU A 96 -0.05 14.49 -1.45
CA LEU A 96 1.12 14.78 -0.63
C LEU A 96 2.08 15.74 -1.34
N GLU A 97 2.38 15.49 -2.60
CA GLU A 97 3.26 16.35 -3.41
C GLU A 97 2.69 17.77 -3.56
N ALA A 98 1.39 17.89 -3.71
CA ALA A 98 0.69 19.17 -3.76
C ALA A 98 0.57 19.88 -2.40
N GLY A 99 0.92 19.23 -1.31
CA GLY A 99 0.78 19.76 0.06
C GLY A 99 -0.66 19.79 0.56
N GLU A 100 -1.55 19.02 -0.05
CA GLU A 100 -2.96 18.90 0.34
C GLU A 100 -3.13 18.00 1.57
N ILE A 101 -2.23 17.06 1.76
CA ILE A 101 -2.14 16.20 2.94
C ILE A 101 -0.73 16.23 3.51
N THR A 102 -0.61 15.90 4.79
CA THR A 102 0.69 15.79 5.48
C THR A 102 1.34 14.42 5.22
N GLN A 103 2.65 14.32 5.52
CA GLN A 103 3.36 13.04 5.49
C GLN A 103 2.72 12.01 6.44
N GLU A 104 2.26 12.44 7.60
CA GLU A 104 1.59 11.57 8.57
C GLU A 104 0.29 10.99 8.04
N GLU A 105 -0.52 11.80 7.37
CA GLU A 105 -1.77 11.37 6.72
C GLU A 105 -1.49 10.38 5.58
N TYR A 106 -0.48 10.64 4.77
CA TYR A 106 -0.03 9.73 3.73
C TYR A 106 0.44 8.39 4.29
N ASP A 107 1.28 8.40 5.33
CA ASP A 107 1.77 7.20 5.99
C ASP A 107 0.64 6.42 6.65
N ARG A 108 -0.30 7.09 7.27
CA ARG A 108 -1.50 6.48 7.86
C ARG A 108 -2.34 5.76 6.79
N TRP A 109 -2.54 6.39 5.62
CA TRP A 109 -3.22 5.75 4.50
C TRP A 109 -2.52 4.46 4.06
N ARG A 110 -1.20 4.47 3.92
CA ARG A 110 -0.43 3.29 3.52
C ARG A 110 -0.50 2.17 4.56
N TYR A 111 -0.29 2.48 5.82
CA TYR A 111 -0.27 1.50 6.90
C TYR A 111 -1.63 0.89 7.18
N ARG A 112 -2.69 1.60 6.92
CA ARG A 112 -4.08 1.13 7.08
C ARG A 112 -4.68 0.57 5.80
N TYR A 113 -3.98 0.62 4.69
CA TYR A 113 -4.47 0.07 3.42
C TYR A 113 -4.90 -1.41 3.61
N PRO A 114 -6.06 -1.87 3.09
CA PRO A 114 -6.96 -1.19 2.14
C PRO A 114 -8.16 -0.45 2.78
N GLU A 115 -8.13 -0.13 4.04
CA GLU A 115 -9.27 0.42 4.77
C GLU A 115 -9.86 1.69 4.14
N PHE A 116 -9.01 2.56 3.60
CA PHE A 116 -9.38 3.79 2.92
C PHE A 116 -9.46 3.64 1.40
N ALA A 117 -9.13 2.49 0.86
CA ALA A 117 -9.38 2.18 -0.53
C ALA A 117 -10.86 1.90 -0.70
N THR A 118 -11.63 2.97 -0.71
CA THR A 118 -13.07 2.91 -0.83
C THR A 118 -13.45 2.32 -2.16
N SER A 119 -14.11 1.20 -2.06
CA SER A 119 -15.01 0.62 -3.05
C SER A 119 -14.41 0.20 -4.38
N GLN A 120 -14.74 -0.98 -4.71
CA GLN A 120 -14.66 -1.64 -6.00
C GLN A 120 -15.45 -0.92 -7.13
N GLN A 121 -15.89 0.30 -6.90
CA GLN A 121 -16.56 1.13 -7.90
C GLN A 121 -15.86 2.48 -8.02
N TRP A 122 -15.05 2.59 -9.06
CA TRP A 122 -14.52 3.88 -9.50
C TRP A 122 -15.64 4.76 -10.01
N VAL A 123 -16.21 5.53 -9.13
CA VAL A 123 -16.81 6.78 -9.53
C VAL A 123 -15.66 7.76 -9.71
N LYS A 124 -15.55 8.36 -10.87
CA LYS A 124 -14.60 9.44 -11.14
C LYS A 124 -14.99 10.63 -10.26
N VAL A 125 -14.53 10.57 -8.99
CA VAL A 125 -14.75 11.67 -8.05
C VAL A 125 -13.83 12.80 -8.50
N PRO A 126 -14.29 14.04 -8.66
CA PRO A 126 -13.41 15.19 -8.84
C PRO A 126 -12.34 15.19 -7.75
N SER A 127 -11.10 15.49 -8.12
CA SER A 127 -9.94 15.44 -7.21
C SER A 127 -10.17 16.13 -5.86
N GLN A 128 -10.93 17.22 -5.86
CA GLN A 128 -11.31 17.95 -4.66
C GLN A 128 -12.20 17.13 -3.72
N GLY A 129 -13.23 16.49 -4.25
CA GLY A 129 -14.14 15.67 -3.42
C GLY A 129 -13.49 14.41 -2.85
N PHE A 130 -12.47 13.86 -3.52
CA PHE A 130 -11.69 12.75 -3.00
C PHE A 130 -10.78 13.19 -1.85
N SER A 131 -10.14 14.35 -1.98
CA SER A 131 -9.34 14.97 -0.93
C SER A 131 -10.16 15.21 0.33
N ASP A 132 -11.31 15.84 0.19
CA ASP A 132 -12.20 16.16 1.31
C ASP A 132 -12.69 14.87 1.99
N MET A 133 -13.06 13.86 1.22
CA MET A 133 -13.51 12.56 1.75
C MET A 133 -12.41 11.80 2.47
N LEU A 134 -11.16 11.88 1.99
CA LEU A 134 -10.02 11.23 2.64
C LEU A 134 -9.68 11.93 3.96
N VAL A 135 -9.66 13.25 3.96
CA VAL A 135 -9.40 14.07 5.15
C VAL A 135 -10.48 13.83 6.20
N ASP A 136 -11.74 13.81 5.81
CA ASP A 136 -12.87 13.55 6.72
C ASP A 136 -12.78 12.15 7.32
N ALA A 137 -12.50 11.12 6.52
CA ALA A 137 -12.35 9.75 6.99
C ALA A 137 -11.15 9.56 7.96
N LEU A 138 -10.08 10.32 7.77
CA LEU A 138 -8.94 10.32 8.66
C LEU A 138 -9.26 11.02 9.99
N ASN A 139 -9.97 12.14 9.94
CA ASN A 139 -10.33 12.95 11.11
C ASN A 139 -11.39 12.27 11.99
N GLU A 140 -12.41 11.62 11.40
CA GLU A 140 -13.44 10.89 12.16
C GLU A 140 -12.86 9.79 13.06
N LYS A 141 -11.76 9.16 12.65
CA LYS A 141 -11.11 8.11 13.45
C LYS A 141 -10.22 8.63 14.57
N ASP A 142 -9.73 9.85 14.46
CA ASP A 142 -8.97 10.47 15.54
C ASP A 142 -9.89 10.95 16.68
N GLU A 143 -11.19 11.17 16.40
CA GLU A 143 -12.18 11.54 17.41
C GLU A 143 -12.77 10.34 18.18
N GLU A 144 -12.67 9.12 17.65
CA GLU A 144 -13.13 7.89 18.31
C GLU A 144 -12.08 7.27 19.27
N GLN A 145 -10.90 7.84 19.36
CA GLN A 145 -9.84 7.46 20.29
C GLN A 145 -9.73 8.47 21.43
#